data_b5b5a10d1be6f34abf94f6df754f41b1
#
_entry.id   b5b5a10d1be6f34abf94f6df754f41b1
#
_cell.length_a   1.000
_cell.length_b   1.000
_cell.length_c   1.000
_cell.angle_alpha   90.00
_cell.angle_beta   90.00
_cell.angle_gamma   90.00
#
_symmetry.space_group_name_H-M   'P 1'
#
loop_
_entity.id
_entity.type
_entity.pdbx_description
1 polymer ?
#
loop_
_entity_poly.entity_id
_entity_poly.type
_entity_poly.pdbx_seq_one_letter_code
_entity_poly.pdbx_strand_id
1 'polypeptide(L)'
;MKYWTYILLFTIISCNNQQQKVSTSDISVSGTPKTLVDAKTRSNSQICWTGTINGKTPVFIHYQLDSTLIVGEITYLNTKDKLPITLLGTIEDDKSFRILEFEKTGNITGIITGQPTDKIFTGSWFSPKTRKELVLNLIKKDTVISQNVTGATFEEIFGHYHYQYSEAGYQGDFEIVKLPNSKASFGITSVTGEPGRNVAQIDEDTIILNETHFIYKLPDTENCEFEVKFYKGFVYIRYTKGFCDGQFGMNATIDGIFLKTE
;
A
#
# COMPACT_ATOMS: atom_id res chain seq x y z
N MET A 1 -41.58 -4.99 45.32
CA MET A 1 -40.34 -5.59 45.80
C MET A 1 -40.39 -7.10 45.63
N LYS A 2 -39.71 -7.65 44.67
CA LYS A 2 -39.44 -9.11 44.57
C LYS A 2 -38.02 -9.24 44.00
N TYR A 3 -37.09 -9.63 44.83
CA TYR A 3 -35.71 -9.97 44.45
C TYR A 3 -35.71 -11.40 43.92
N TRP A 4 -35.14 -11.60 42.72
CA TRP A 4 -34.89 -12.90 42.17
C TRP A 4 -33.38 -13.13 42.08
N THR A 5 -32.94 -14.02 42.96
CA THR A 5 -31.52 -14.43 43.08
C THR A 5 -31.28 -15.58 42.12
N TYR A 6 -30.36 -15.38 41.15
CA TYR A 6 -29.87 -16.47 40.31
C TYR A 6 -28.57 -17.03 40.90
N ILE A 7 -28.61 -18.32 41.23
CA ILE A 7 -27.44 -19.10 41.65
C ILE A 7 -26.78 -19.66 40.37
N LEU A 8 -25.51 -19.29 40.14
CA LEU A 8 -24.68 -19.83 39.08
C LEU A 8 -23.88 -21.03 39.62
N LEU A 9 -24.16 -22.22 39.09
CA LEU A 9 -23.42 -23.45 39.36
C LEU A 9 -22.13 -23.48 38.47
N PHE A 10 -20.97 -23.49 39.13
CA PHE A 10 -19.68 -23.73 38.47
C PHE A 10 -19.40 -25.25 38.44
N THR A 11 -19.31 -25.86 37.25
CA THR A 11 -18.79 -27.21 37.07
C THR A 11 -17.29 -27.12 36.70
N ILE A 12 -16.46 -27.70 37.57
CA ILE A 12 -15.03 -27.86 37.37
C ILE A 12 -14.79 -29.14 36.58
N ILE A 13 -14.23 -29.02 35.37
CA ILE A 13 -13.76 -30.20 34.60
C ILE A 13 -12.26 -30.32 34.82
N SER A 14 -11.88 -31.42 35.49
CA SER A 14 -10.48 -31.81 35.73
C SER A 14 -9.97 -32.56 34.49
N CYS A 15 -8.90 -32.06 33.85
CA CYS A 15 -8.18 -32.81 32.82
C CYS A 15 -6.94 -33.49 33.36
N ASN A 16 -6.90 -34.78 33.15
CA ASN A 16 -5.87 -35.74 33.54
C ASN A 16 -4.60 -35.57 32.66
N ASN A 17 -3.44 -35.43 33.28
CA ASN A 17 -2.13 -35.50 32.65
C ASN A 17 -1.73 -36.96 32.39
N GLN A 18 -1.53 -37.35 31.15
CA GLN A 18 -0.74 -38.55 30.82
C GLN A 18 0.62 -38.13 30.25
N GLN A 19 1.65 -38.45 31.00
CA GLN A 19 3.04 -38.43 30.55
C GLN A 19 3.30 -39.59 29.59
N GLN A 20 3.75 -39.29 28.38
CA GLN A 20 4.26 -40.28 27.44
C GLN A 20 5.80 -40.27 27.44
N LYS A 21 6.38 -41.41 27.74
CA LYS A 21 7.83 -41.72 27.76
C LYS A 21 8.39 -41.57 26.33
N VAL A 22 9.48 -40.81 26.23
CA VAL A 22 10.34 -40.74 25.03
C VAL A 22 11.25 -41.94 25.01
N SER A 23 11.18 -42.72 23.95
CA SER A 23 12.12 -43.78 23.60
C SER A 23 13.09 -43.25 22.54
N THR A 24 14.36 -43.17 22.88
CA THR A 24 15.47 -42.89 21.97
C THR A 24 15.79 -44.12 21.11
N SER A 25 15.76 -43.94 19.78
CA SER A 25 16.37 -44.86 18.84
C SER A 25 17.17 -44.06 17.80
N ASP A 26 18.46 -44.33 17.76
CA ASP A 26 19.42 -43.84 16.79
C ASP A 26 19.04 -44.21 15.37
N ILE A 27 18.96 -43.21 14.48
CA ILE A 27 18.95 -43.43 13.03
C ILE A 27 19.98 -42.52 12.37
N SER A 28 20.97 -43.20 11.78
CA SER A 28 22.05 -42.68 10.96
C SER A 28 21.54 -41.85 9.78
N VAL A 29 22.06 -40.64 9.64
CA VAL A 29 21.79 -39.74 8.52
C VAL A 29 22.71 -40.06 7.35
N SER A 30 22.14 -40.61 6.28
CA SER A 30 22.66 -40.49 4.93
C SER A 30 21.55 -39.85 4.10
N GLY A 31 21.69 -38.59 3.77
CA GLY A 31 20.74 -37.86 2.97
C GLY A 31 21.41 -36.73 2.18
N THR A 32 21.61 -37.02 0.90
CA THR A 32 21.97 -36.09 -0.19
C THR A 32 21.28 -34.75 -0.06
N PRO A 33 21.95 -33.60 -0.33
CA PRO A 33 21.29 -32.30 -0.27
C PRO A 33 20.19 -32.24 -1.32
N LYS A 34 18.95 -32.13 -0.84
CA LYS A 34 17.79 -31.79 -1.68
C LYS A 34 18.00 -30.40 -2.25
N THR A 35 18.27 -30.35 -3.54
CA THR A 35 18.21 -29.16 -4.38
C THR A 35 16.96 -28.38 -4.02
N LEU A 36 17.13 -27.13 -3.59
CA LEU A 36 16.05 -26.16 -3.44
C LEU A 36 15.37 -26.04 -4.78
N VAL A 37 14.14 -26.53 -4.85
CA VAL A 37 13.28 -26.37 -6.02
C VAL A 37 13.05 -24.88 -6.21
N ASP A 38 13.46 -24.41 -7.38
CA ASP A 38 13.27 -23.07 -7.89
C ASP A 38 11.95 -22.45 -7.42
N ALA A 39 12.05 -21.32 -6.73
CA ALA A 39 10.95 -20.41 -6.57
C ALA A 39 10.50 -20.04 -7.99
N LYS A 40 9.44 -20.70 -8.45
CA LYS A 40 8.80 -20.49 -9.74
C LYS A 40 8.54 -19.00 -9.86
N THR A 41 9.37 -18.30 -10.63
CA THR A 41 9.17 -16.92 -11.02
C THR A 41 7.77 -16.84 -11.61
N ARG A 42 6.81 -16.36 -10.82
CA ARG A 42 5.48 -16.02 -11.33
C ARG A 42 5.73 -14.94 -12.36
N SER A 43 5.60 -15.27 -13.61
CA SER A 43 5.46 -14.31 -14.69
C SER A 43 4.23 -13.47 -14.36
N ASN A 44 4.45 -12.31 -13.73
CA ASN A 44 3.38 -11.36 -13.44
C ASN A 44 3.04 -10.66 -14.76
N SER A 45 2.23 -11.32 -15.57
CA SER A 45 1.63 -10.66 -16.73
C SER A 45 0.76 -9.52 -16.23
N GLN A 46 0.97 -8.33 -16.77
CA GLN A 46 0.17 -7.17 -16.42
C GLN A 46 -1.26 -7.34 -16.95
N ILE A 47 -2.22 -6.81 -16.22
CA ILE A 47 -3.61 -6.72 -16.64
C ILE A 47 -3.77 -5.45 -17.45
N CYS A 48 -4.29 -5.59 -18.68
CA CYS A 48 -4.41 -4.49 -19.64
C CYS A 48 -5.86 -4.16 -19.92
N TRP A 49 -6.14 -2.86 -20.05
CA TRP A 49 -7.46 -2.31 -20.33
C TRP A 49 -7.38 -1.22 -21.41
N THR A 50 -8.41 -1.11 -22.21
CA THR A 50 -8.60 0.04 -23.11
C THR A 50 -10.04 0.52 -23.05
N GLY A 51 -10.24 1.81 -23.23
CA GLY A 51 -11.58 2.40 -23.20
C GLY A 51 -11.55 3.91 -23.17
N THR A 52 -12.50 4.51 -22.50
CA THR A 52 -12.67 5.96 -22.51
C THR A 52 -13.04 6.53 -21.13
N ILE A 53 -12.56 7.75 -20.89
CA ILE A 53 -13.08 8.64 -19.86
C ILE A 53 -14.15 9.52 -20.52
N ASN A 54 -15.36 9.55 -19.94
CA ASN A 54 -16.53 10.29 -20.42
C ASN A 54 -16.91 10.00 -21.88
N GLY A 55 -16.65 8.80 -22.39
CA GLY A 55 -16.93 8.41 -23.77
C GLY A 55 -16.13 9.17 -24.84
N LYS A 56 -15.20 10.05 -24.46
CA LYS A 56 -14.49 10.97 -25.36
C LYS A 56 -12.96 10.84 -25.33
N THR A 57 -12.40 10.66 -24.16
CA THR A 57 -10.95 10.60 -23.98
C THR A 57 -10.50 9.15 -23.98
N PRO A 58 -9.90 8.65 -25.06
CA PRO A 58 -9.45 7.26 -25.16
C PRO A 58 -8.20 7.05 -24.31
N VAL A 59 -8.20 5.97 -23.53
CA VAL A 59 -7.10 5.61 -22.63
C VAL A 59 -6.72 4.14 -22.78
N PHE A 60 -5.44 3.86 -22.50
CA PHE A 60 -4.90 2.53 -22.28
C PHE A 60 -4.33 2.49 -20.86
N ILE A 61 -4.75 1.49 -20.09
CA ILE A 61 -4.30 1.29 -18.70
C ILE A 61 -3.72 -0.12 -18.61
N HIS A 62 -2.59 -0.24 -17.96
CA HIS A 62 -2.06 -1.54 -17.56
C HIS A 62 -1.53 -1.48 -16.13
N TYR A 63 -1.68 -2.57 -15.40
CA TYR A 63 -1.19 -2.69 -14.04
C TYR A 63 -0.92 -4.13 -13.66
N GLN A 64 -0.16 -4.29 -12.60
CA GLN A 64 0.00 -5.54 -11.86
C GLN A 64 -0.41 -5.36 -10.40
N LEU A 65 -0.67 -6.46 -9.74
CA LEU A 65 -1.04 -6.52 -8.32
C LEU A 65 0.12 -7.10 -7.51
N ASP A 66 0.46 -6.44 -6.40
CA ASP A 66 1.28 -6.98 -5.33
C ASP A 66 0.42 -7.00 -4.05
N SER A 67 -0.23 -8.13 -3.78
CA SER A 67 -1.28 -8.26 -2.78
C SER A 67 -2.46 -7.30 -3.06
N THR A 68 -2.67 -6.30 -2.23
CA THR A 68 -3.69 -5.26 -2.41
C THR A 68 -3.16 -4.02 -3.14
N LEU A 69 -1.85 -3.93 -3.35
CA LEU A 69 -1.25 -2.79 -4.04
C LEU A 69 -1.38 -2.93 -5.56
N ILE A 70 -1.77 -1.85 -6.22
CA ILE A 70 -1.91 -1.72 -7.66
C ILE A 70 -0.77 -0.84 -8.17
N VAL A 71 0.01 -1.34 -9.14
CA VAL A 71 1.11 -0.56 -9.74
C VAL A 71 1.03 -0.67 -11.24
N GLY A 72 0.98 0.46 -11.93
CA GLY A 72 0.84 0.47 -13.37
C GLY A 72 0.98 1.85 -14.00
N GLU A 73 0.42 1.99 -15.17
CA GLU A 73 0.47 3.23 -15.95
C GLU A 73 -0.83 3.45 -16.73
N ILE A 74 -1.15 4.71 -16.96
CA ILE A 74 -2.19 5.16 -17.89
C ILE A 74 -1.55 5.93 -19.05
N THR A 75 -2.01 5.66 -20.26
CA THR A 75 -1.65 6.41 -21.47
C THR A 75 -2.90 7.01 -22.08
N TYR A 76 -2.90 8.34 -22.25
CA TYR A 76 -3.93 9.06 -23.00
C TYR A 76 -3.67 8.97 -24.48
N LEU A 77 -4.52 8.24 -25.23
CA LEU A 77 -4.26 7.89 -26.63
C LEU A 77 -4.47 9.03 -27.62
N ASN A 78 -5.14 10.11 -27.20
CA ASN A 78 -5.39 11.32 -27.98
C ASN A 78 -4.35 12.43 -27.76
N THR A 79 -3.34 12.21 -26.92
CA THR A 79 -2.21 13.15 -26.73
C THR A 79 -1.14 12.89 -27.80
N LYS A 80 -0.38 13.95 -28.15
CA LYS A 80 0.66 13.88 -29.19
C LYS A 80 1.75 12.87 -28.84
N ASP A 81 2.26 12.94 -27.62
CA ASP A 81 3.45 12.18 -27.21
C ASP A 81 3.10 10.84 -26.57
N LYS A 82 1.82 10.63 -26.19
CA LYS A 82 1.32 9.39 -25.55
C LYS A 82 2.23 8.89 -24.42
N LEU A 83 2.75 9.81 -23.62
CA LEU A 83 3.61 9.46 -22.51
C LEU A 83 2.79 8.74 -21.44
N PRO A 84 3.31 7.64 -20.87
CA PRO A 84 2.68 6.98 -19.76
C PRO A 84 2.76 7.83 -18.49
N ILE A 85 1.71 7.77 -17.69
CA ILE A 85 1.61 8.43 -16.39
C ILE A 85 1.48 7.35 -15.33
N THR A 86 2.20 7.49 -14.24
CA THR A 86 2.23 6.48 -13.17
C THR A 86 0.87 6.33 -12.49
N LEU A 87 0.43 5.08 -12.35
CA LEU A 87 -0.74 4.68 -11.58
C LEU A 87 -0.31 3.88 -10.36
N LEU A 88 -0.67 4.36 -9.19
CA LEU A 88 -0.46 3.67 -7.91
C LEU A 88 -1.78 3.64 -7.13
N GLY A 89 -2.10 2.52 -6.50
CA GLY A 89 -3.38 2.43 -5.79
C GLY A 89 -3.52 1.18 -4.94
N THR A 90 -4.71 1.02 -4.39
CA THR A 90 -5.06 -0.09 -3.49
C THR A 90 -6.37 -0.74 -3.90
N ILE A 91 -6.51 -2.00 -3.52
CA ILE A 91 -7.79 -2.71 -3.49
C ILE A 91 -8.35 -2.51 -2.09
N GLU A 92 -9.51 -1.87 -2.03
CA GLU A 92 -10.22 -1.59 -0.78
C GLU A 92 -10.92 -2.86 -0.24
N ASP A 93 -11.44 -2.80 0.99
CA ASP A 93 -12.09 -3.93 1.65
C ASP A 93 -13.34 -4.44 0.89
N ASP A 94 -14.06 -3.54 0.24
CA ASP A 94 -15.22 -3.84 -0.60
C ASP A 94 -14.86 -4.38 -2.00
N LYS A 95 -13.56 -4.62 -2.26
CA LYS A 95 -12.97 -5.04 -3.53
C LYS A 95 -13.01 -3.97 -4.62
N SER A 96 -13.37 -2.75 -4.31
CA SER A 96 -13.18 -1.64 -5.23
C SER A 96 -11.70 -1.28 -5.35
N PHE A 97 -11.34 -0.73 -6.48
CA PHE A 97 -10.03 -0.18 -6.74
C PHE A 97 -10.06 1.32 -6.48
N ARG A 98 -9.02 1.80 -5.81
CA ARG A 98 -8.73 3.22 -5.67
C ARG A 98 -7.32 3.47 -6.21
N ILE A 99 -7.23 4.05 -7.40
CA ILE A 99 -5.96 4.24 -8.12
C ILE A 99 -5.72 5.72 -8.31
N LEU A 100 -4.52 6.16 -7.99
CA LEU A 100 -4.06 7.54 -8.09
C LEU A 100 -3.19 7.69 -9.34
N GLU A 101 -3.44 8.73 -10.12
CA GLU A 101 -2.65 9.13 -11.28
C GLU A 101 -1.64 10.19 -10.84
N PHE A 102 -0.34 9.87 -10.91
CA PHE A 102 0.73 10.70 -10.40
C PHE A 102 1.55 11.36 -11.50
N GLU A 103 1.67 12.67 -11.44
CA GLU A 103 2.75 13.37 -12.13
C GLU A 103 4.10 13.10 -11.45
N LYS A 104 5.20 13.35 -12.17
CA LYS A 104 6.57 13.13 -11.64
C LYS A 104 6.91 13.97 -10.40
N THR A 105 6.18 15.04 -10.17
CA THR A 105 6.31 15.91 -8.99
C THR A 105 5.58 15.39 -7.75
N GLY A 106 4.89 14.26 -7.84
CA GLY A 106 4.03 13.75 -6.76
C GLY A 106 2.61 14.31 -6.76
N ASN A 107 2.28 15.24 -7.67
CA ASN A 107 0.90 15.74 -7.80
C ASN A 107 -0.03 14.66 -8.36
N ILE A 108 -1.21 14.53 -7.75
CA ILE A 108 -2.25 13.61 -8.18
C ILE A 108 -3.17 14.34 -9.15
N THR A 109 -3.17 13.92 -10.40
CA THR A 109 -3.96 14.53 -11.48
C THR A 109 -5.30 13.88 -11.68
N GLY A 110 -5.42 12.59 -11.29
CA GLY A 110 -6.64 11.82 -11.38
C GLY A 110 -6.76 10.77 -10.30
N ILE A 111 -8.01 10.42 -9.97
CA ILE A 111 -8.34 9.31 -9.07
C ILE A 111 -9.31 8.42 -9.81
N ILE A 112 -8.94 7.16 -10.01
CA ILE A 112 -9.80 6.15 -10.60
C ILE A 112 -10.38 5.30 -9.48
N THR A 113 -11.72 5.18 -9.47
CA THR A 113 -12.43 4.28 -8.56
C THR A 113 -13.37 3.38 -9.35
N GLY A 114 -13.51 2.13 -8.94
CA GLY A 114 -14.42 1.19 -9.59
C GLY A 114 -14.07 -0.26 -9.29
N GLN A 115 -14.90 -1.17 -9.80
CA GLN A 115 -14.69 -2.61 -9.62
C GLN A 115 -14.49 -3.28 -10.97
N PRO A 116 -13.30 -3.84 -11.25
CA PRO A 116 -13.08 -4.63 -12.45
C PRO A 116 -13.77 -5.99 -12.34
N THR A 117 -14.34 -6.41 -13.45
CA THR A 117 -14.78 -7.79 -13.67
C THR A 117 -13.76 -8.51 -14.56
N ASP A 118 -14.05 -9.75 -14.98
CA ASP A 118 -13.17 -10.48 -15.89
C ASP A 118 -13.00 -9.80 -17.26
N LYS A 119 -13.97 -9.02 -17.71
CA LYS A 119 -14.01 -8.44 -19.07
C LYS A 119 -14.11 -6.93 -19.12
N ILE A 120 -14.69 -6.31 -18.11
CA ILE A 120 -14.96 -4.87 -18.09
C ILE A 120 -14.53 -4.26 -16.76
N PHE A 121 -14.10 -3.00 -16.82
CA PHE A 121 -13.89 -2.16 -15.65
C PHE A 121 -14.73 -0.91 -15.83
N THR A 122 -15.77 -0.80 -15.01
CA THR A 122 -16.61 0.40 -14.92
C THR A 122 -16.36 1.13 -13.62
N GLY A 123 -16.34 2.45 -13.68
CA GLY A 123 -16.07 3.27 -12.52
C GLY A 123 -16.08 4.74 -12.84
N SER A 124 -15.37 5.51 -12.07
CA SER A 124 -15.19 6.94 -12.27
C SER A 124 -13.72 7.33 -12.32
N TRP A 125 -13.46 8.43 -12.99
CA TRP A 125 -12.22 9.18 -12.95
C TRP A 125 -12.52 10.57 -12.40
N PHE A 126 -11.89 10.94 -11.30
CA PHE A 126 -12.07 12.21 -10.62
C PHE A 126 -10.82 13.06 -10.74
N SER A 127 -10.97 14.34 -11.09
CA SER A 127 -9.87 15.31 -11.09
C SER A 127 -9.85 16.11 -9.79
N PRO A 128 -8.83 15.98 -8.93
CA PRO A 128 -8.72 16.77 -7.71
C PRO A 128 -8.66 18.28 -7.98
N LYS A 129 -7.99 18.68 -9.07
CA LYS A 129 -7.83 20.08 -9.47
C LYS A 129 -9.15 20.75 -9.87
N THR A 130 -9.96 20.06 -10.69
CA THR A 130 -11.19 20.65 -11.22
C THR A 130 -12.44 20.21 -10.47
N ARG A 131 -12.32 19.24 -9.54
CA ARG A 131 -13.41 18.60 -8.80
C ARG A 131 -14.48 17.98 -9.71
N LYS A 132 -14.10 17.59 -10.91
CA LYS A 132 -14.99 16.93 -11.88
C LYS A 132 -14.84 15.43 -11.78
N GLU A 133 -15.96 14.75 -11.73
CA GLU A 133 -16.05 13.31 -11.83
C GLU A 133 -16.61 12.92 -13.20
N LEU A 134 -15.95 11.97 -13.84
CA LEU A 134 -16.27 11.52 -15.19
C LEU A 134 -16.38 10.00 -15.21
N VAL A 135 -17.30 9.46 -15.98
CA VAL A 135 -17.50 8.02 -16.12
C VAL A 135 -16.28 7.39 -16.80
N LEU A 136 -15.78 6.29 -16.24
CA LEU A 136 -14.73 5.45 -16.82
C LEU A 136 -15.33 4.13 -17.28
N ASN A 137 -15.12 3.80 -18.57
CA ASN A 137 -15.53 2.52 -19.13
C ASN A 137 -14.35 1.89 -19.86
N LEU A 138 -13.92 0.72 -19.42
CA LEU A 138 -12.79 0.00 -19.99
C LEU A 138 -13.18 -1.44 -20.32
N ILE A 139 -12.54 -1.99 -21.34
CA ILE A 139 -12.64 -3.38 -21.79
C ILE A 139 -11.26 -4.02 -21.66
N LYS A 140 -11.20 -5.22 -21.11
CA LYS A 140 -9.96 -5.99 -20.96
C LYS A 140 -9.31 -6.28 -22.31
N LYS A 141 -8.00 -6.23 -22.33
CA LYS A 141 -7.18 -6.57 -23.49
C LYS A 141 -6.27 -7.74 -23.19
N ASP A 142 -6.11 -8.63 -24.14
CA ASP A 142 -5.20 -9.77 -24.07
C ASP A 142 -3.76 -9.38 -24.48
N THR A 143 -3.36 -8.15 -24.16
CA THR A 143 -2.00 -7.66 -24.40
C THR A 143 -1.11 -8.10 -23.24
N VAL A 144 0.05 -8.66 -23.56
CA VAL A 144 1.06 -9.03 -22.57
C VAL A 144 2.10 -7.93 -22.50
N ILE A 145 2.20 -7.28 -21.35
CA ILE A 145 3.28 -6.33 -21.03
C ILE A 145 4.16 -7.00 -19.98
N SER A 146 5.43 -7.16 -20.30
CA SER A 146 6.43 -7.70 -19.40
C SER A 146 7.16 -6.57 -18.69
N GLN A 147 6.52 -5.99 -17.69
CA GLN A 147 7.21 -5.13 -16.72
C GLN A 147 7.05 -5.77 -15.35
N ASN A 148 8.16 -6.00 -14.67
CA ASN A 148 8.13 -6.40 -13.27
C ASN A 148 8.17 -5.13 -12.43
N VAL A 149 7.22 -4.97 -11.51
CA VAL A 149 7.43 -4.07 -10.39
C VAL A 149 8.52 -4.72 -9.55
N THR A 150 9.73 -4.32 -9.81
CA THR A 150 10.87 -4.70 -8.98
C THR A 150 10.79 -3.90 -7.70
N GLY A 151 10.98 -4.57 -6.56
CA GLY A 151 11.25 -3.87 -5.31
C GLY A 151 12.40 -2.89 -5.51
N ALA A 152 12.44 -1.82 -4.73
CA ALA A 152 13.59 -0.92 -4.71
C ALA A 152 14.84 -1.68 -4.29
N THR A 153 15.99 -1.30 -4.79
CA THR A 153 17.26 -1.67 -4.19
C THR A 153 17.50 -0.81 -2.93
N PHE A 154 18.33 -1.29 -2.01
CA PHE A 154 18.60 -0.55 -0.77
C PHE A 154 19.15 0.87 -1.01
N GLU A 155 19.89 1.09 -2.07
CA GLU A 155 20.45 2.41 -2.40
C GLU A 155 19.38 3.35 -3.03
N GLU A 156 18.33 2.80 -3.63
CA GLU A 156 17.28 3.59 -4.29
C GLU A 156 16.24 4.14 -3.33
N ILE A 157 16.19 3.67 -2.07
CA ILE A 157 15.12 4.07 -1.14
C ILE A 157 15.34 5.44 -0.49
N PHE A 158 16.55 5.97 -0.49
CA PHE A 158 16.85 7.25 0.16
C PHE A 158 16.44 8.43 -0.72
N GLY A 159 15.90 9.48 -0.10
CA GLY A 159 15.45 10.69 -0.75
C GLY A 159 14.08 11.16 -0.26
N HIS A 160 13.48 12.02 -1.07
CA HIS A 160 12.19 12.65 -0.77
C HIS A 160 11.06 12.03 -1.58
N TYR A 161 9.90 11.86 -0.92
CA TYR A 161 8.69 11.30 -1.48
C TYR A 161 7.51 12.21 -1.17
N HIS A 162 6.62 12.40 -2.13
CA HIS A 162 5.55 13.37 -2.04
C HIS A 162 4.24 12.86 -2.62
N TYR A 163 3.13 13.34 -2.09
CA TYR A 163 1.84 13.34 -2.75
C TYR A 163 1.09 14.64 -2.52
N GLN A 164 0.34 15.10 -3.53
CA GLN A 164 -0.53 16.26 -3.39
C GLN A 164 -1.76 16.14 -4.30
N TYR A 165 -2.95 16.21 -3.71
CA TYR A 165 -4.21 16.15 -4.46
C TYR A 165 -4.55 17.49 -5.13
N SER A 166 -4.25 18.60 -4.50
CA SER A 166 -4.36 19.97 -5.04
C SER A 166 -3.75 20.95 -4.02
N GLU A 167 -3.61 22.23 -4.39
CA GLU A 167 -3.12 23.27 -3.46
C GLU A 167 -3.92 23.34 -2.14
N ALA A 168 -5.25 23.16 -2.24
CA ALA A 168 -6.16 23.13 -1.08
C ALA A 168 -6.49 21.71 -0.59
N GLY A 169 -5.93 20.68 -1.22
CA GLY A 169 -6.20 19.28 -0.94
C GLY A 169 -5.27 18.67 0.10
N TYR A 170 -5.43 17.36 0.26
CA TYR A 170 -4.50 16.56 1.07
C TYR A 170 -3.13 16.57 0.41
N GLN A 171 -2.09 16.63 1.23
CA GLN A 171 -0.70 16.52 0.80
C GLN A 171 0.12 15.82 1.86
N GLY A 172 1.24 15.23 1.46
CA GLY A 172 2.16 14.59 2.40
C GLY A 172 3.56 14.47 1.84
N ASP A 173 4.50 14.51 2.75
CA ASP A 173 5.92 14.39 2.51
C ASP A 173 6.50 13.30 3.40
N PHE A 174 7.34 12.47 2.82
CA PHE A 174 8.14 11.47 3.51
C PHE A 174 9.60 11.66 3.08
N GLU A 175 10.48 11.78 4.03
CA GLU A 175 11.92 11.88 3.78
C GLU A 175 12.64 10.74 4.48
N ILE A 176 13.66 10.18 3.83
CA ILE A 176 14.55 9.20 4.44
C ILE A 176 16.00 9.46 4.00
N VAL A 177 16.88 9.53 4.98
CA VAL A 177 18.29 9.85 4.80
C VAL A 177 19.16 8.71 5.33
N LYS A 178 20.14 8.28 4.53
CA LYS A 178 21.10 7.24 4.92
C LYS A 178 22.07 7.78 5.96
N LEU A 179 22.24 7.02 7.04
CA LEU A 179 23.21 7.30 8.10
C LEU A 179 24.27 6.18 8.17
N PRO A 180 25.40 6.40 8.82
CA PRO A 180 26.40 5.34 9.08
C PRO A 180 25.84 4.18 9.92
N ASN A 181 26.50 3.02 9.84
CA ASN A 181 26.21 1.85 10.69
C ASN A 181 24.80 1.26 10.51
N SER A 182 24.36 1.09 9.25
CA SER A 182 23.04 0.55 8.91
C SER A 182 21.87 1.31 9.57
N LYS A 183 22.02 2.61 9.73
CA LYS A 183 20.97 3.50 10.23
C LYS A 183 20.40 4.36 9.12
N ALA A 184 19.19 4.78 9.33
CA ALA A 184 18.54 5.83 8.53
C ALA A 184 17.79 6.78 9.46
N SER A 185 17.74 8.05 9.09
CA SER A 185 16.82 9.03 9.66
C SER A 185 15.62 9.16 8.75
N PHE A 186 14.40 9.23 9.28
CA PHE A 186 13.19 9.46 8.50
C PHE A 186 12.23 10.41 9.21
N GLY A 187 11.40 11.09 8.43
CA GLY A 187 10.30 11.92 8.94
C GLY A 187 9.10 11.84 8.00
N ILE A 188 7.91 12.06 8.55
CA ILE A 188 6.66 12.07 7.79
C ILE A 188 5.84 13.29 8.20
N THR A 189 5.29 14.00 7.21
CA THR A 189 4.30 15.05 7.46
C THR A 189 3.17 14.88 6.45
N SER A 190 1.94 14.87 6.93
CA SER A 190 0.73 14.89 6.09
C SER A 190 -0.23 15.95 6.58
N VAL A 191 -0.91 16.60 5.66
CA VAL A 191 -1.86 17.68 5.95
C VAL A 191 -3.18 17.41 5.25
N THR A 192 -4.28 17.52 5.98
CA THR A 192 -5.62 17.39 5.39
C THR A 192 -5.93 18.56 4.46
N GLY A 193 -6.93 18.38 3.60
CA GLY A 193 -7.44 19.47 2.79
C GLY A 193 -8.11 20.58 3.61
N GLU A 194 -8.34 21.72 2.95
CA GLU A 194 -9.10 22.83 3.52
C GLU A 194 -10.56 22.42 3.86
N PRO A 195 -11.18 23.05 4.88
CA PRO A 195 -10.68 24.17 5.69
C PRO A 195 -9.85 23.72 6.91
N GLY A 196 -9.76 22.45 7.20
CA GLY A 196 -9.21 21.94 8.46
C GLY A 196 -7.69 22.11 8.57
N ARG A 197 -6.95 21.73 7.51
CA ARG A 197 -5.48 21.73 7.49
C ARG A 197 -4.87 21.06 8.71
N ASN A 198 -5.52 19.98 9.18
CA ASN A 198 -5.02 19.20 10.31
C ASN A 198 -3.76 18.43 9.90
N VAL A 199 -2.84 18.26 10.84
CA VAL A 199 -1.53 17.67 10.59
C VAL A 199 -1.41 16.32 11.25
N ALA A 200 -0.85 15.36 10.53
CA ALA A 200 -0.26 14.15 11.05
C ALA A 200 1.25 14.24 10.82
N GLN A 201 2.04 14.08 11.89
CA GLN A 201 3.48 14.24 11.81
C GLN A 201 4.19 13.17 12.65
N ILE A 202 5.22 12.60 12.07
CA ILE A 202 6.26 11.86 12.76
C ILE A 202 7.51 12.73 12.62
N ASP A 203 8.00 13.24 13.74
CA ASP A 203 9.24 14.00 13.78
C ASP A 203 10.43 13.12 13.35
N GLU A 204 11.50 13.75 12.93
CA GLU A 204 12.71 13.05 12.51
C GLU A 204 13.18 12.07 13.60
N ASP A 205 13.25 10.78 13.25
CA ASP A 205 13.72 9.73 14.13
C ASP A 205 14.69 8.79 13.41
N THR A 206 15.52 8.10 14.17
CA THR A 206 16.56 7.22 13.67
C THR A 206 16.20 5.75 13.87
N ILE A 207 16.25 4.99 12.79
CA ILE A 207 15.99 3.55 12.76
C ILE A 207 17.23 2.76 12.34
N ILE A 208 17.24 1.47 12.66
CA ILE A 208 18.14 0.50 12.03
C ILE A 208 17.45 0.00 10.78
N LEU A 209 18.08 0.16 9.63
CA LEU A 209 17.53 -0.19 8.34
C LEU A 209 18.49 -1.04 7.53
N ASN A 210 18.17 -2.31 7.33
CA ASN A 210 18.96 -3.27 6.55
C ASN A 210 18.22 -3.80 5.31
N GLU A 211 16.93 -3.47 5.18
CA GLU A 211 16.04 -3.94 4.15
C GLU A 211 15.26 -2.78 3.53
N THR A 212 14.50 -3.05 2.49
CA THR A 212 13.64 -2.05 1.82
C THR A 212 12.28 -1.90 2.48
N HIS A 213 12.16 -2.24 3.76
CA HIS A 213 10.99 -2.01 4.58
C HIS A 213 11.37 -1.95 6.05
N PHE A 214 10.52 -1.33 6.86
CA PHE A 214 10.59 -1.36 8.31
C PHE A 214 9.21 -1.20 8.93
N ILE A 215 9.08 -1.65 10.18
CA ILE A 215 7.91 -1.39 11.02
C ILE A 215 8.34 -0.39 12.08
N TYR A 216 7.55 0.65 12.25
CA TYR A 216 7.77 1.68 13.27
C TYR A 216 6.60 1.74 14.22
N LYS A 217 6.92 1.73 15.52
CA LYS A 217 5.97 1.95 16.59
C LYS A 217 6.23 3.33 17.17
N LEU A 218 5.23 4.20 17.16
CA LEU A 218 5.33 5.53 17.73
C LEU A 218 5.60 5.41 19.25
N PRO A 219 6.67 6.05 19.77
CA PRO A 219 6.99 6.04 21.20
C PRO A 219 5.80 6.47 22.07
N ASP A 220 5.71 5.93 23.28
CA ASP A 220 4.69 6.26 24.27
C ASP A 220 3.23 6.01 23.81
N THR A 221 3.04 5.18 22.78
CA THR A 221 1.71 4.77 22.29
C THR A 221 1.54 3.26 22.30
N GLU A 222 0.31 2.80 22.56
CA GLU A 222 -0.01 1.36 22.49
C GLU A 222 -0.51 0.93 21.12
N ASN A 223 -1.18 1.83 20.40
CA ASN A 223 -1.97 1.54 19.21
C ASN A 223 -1.55 2.35 17.96
N CYS A 224 -0.28 2.77 17.89
CA CYS A 224 0.23 3.44 16.71
C CYS A 224 1.47 2.71 16.20
N GLU A 225 1.24 1.82 15.24
CA GLU A 225 2.30 1.07 14.55
C GLU A 225 1.99 1.03 13.06
N PHE A 226 3.00 1.24 12.24
CA PHE A 226 2.87 1.24 10.79
C PHE A 226 4.08 0.60 10.11
N GLU A 227 3.84 0.02 8.95
CA GLU A 227 4.85 -0.49 8.03
C GLU A 227 5.14 0.56 6.98
N VAL A 228 6.42 0.77 6.70
CA VAL A 228 6.94 1.54 5.56
C VAL A 228 7.61 0.56 4.62
N LYS A 229 7.09 0.42 3.40
CA LYS A 229 7.63 -0.49 2.38
C LYS A 229 7.98 0.29 1.12
N PHE A 230 9.25 0.17 0.71
CA PHE A 230 9.77 0.86 -0.46
C PHE A 230 9.67 0.00 -1.71
N TYR A 231 9.30 0.66 -2.79
CA TYR A 231 9.26 0.15 -4.14
C TYR A 231 10.11 1.03 -5.06
N LYS A 232 10.36 0.59 -6.27
CA LYS A 232 11.06 1.41 -7.24
C LYS A 232 10.23 2.65 -7.61
N GLY A 233 10.66 3.82 -7.12
CA GLY A 233 10.04 5.10 -7.39
C GLY A 233 8.87 5.51 -6.49
N PHE A 234 8.52 4.74 -5.46
CA PHE A 234 7.52 5.14 -4.48
C PHE A 234 7.67 4.41 -3.15
N VAL A 235 7.01 4.91 -2.12
CA VAL A 235 6.87 4.26 -0.81
C VAL A 235 5.40 4.06 -0.49
N TYR A 236 5.06 2.93 0.12
CA TYR A 236 3.73 2.64 0.64
C TYR A 236 3.78 2.50 2.15
N ILE A 237 3.00 3.32 2.84
CA ILE A 237 2.88 3.36 4.29
C ILE A 237 1.49 2.86 4.65
N ARG A 238 1.41 1.91 5.59
CA ARG A 238 0.15 1.36 6.08
C ARG A 238 0.20 1.08 7.57
N TYR A 239 -0.90 1.30 8.26
CA TYR A 239 -1.01 0.90 9.66
C TYR A 239 -1.01 -0.63 9.80
N THR A 240 -0.25 -1.12 10.76
CA THR A 240 -0.21 -2.55 11.16
C THR A 240 -0.94 -2.78 12.47
N LYS A 241 -1.07 -1.73 13.31
CA LYS A 241 -1.81 -1.78 14.55
C LYS A 241 -2.44 -0.42 14.85
N GLY A 242 -3.77 -0.42 15.04
CA GLY A 242 -4.54 0.73 15.56
C GLY A 242 -4.79 1.78 14.50
N PHE A 243 -4.68 2.55 13.93
CA PHE A 243 -4.81 3.73 13.03
C PHE A 243 -4.23 4.99 13.65
N CYS A 244 -3.40 4.85 14.71
CA CYS A 244 -2.84 5.98 15.43
C CYS A 244 -3.91 6.96 15.96
N ASP A 245 -5.06 6.41 16.38
CA ASP A 245 -6.20 7.19 16.84
C ASP A 245 -5.79 8.13 18.00
N GLY A 246 -6.13 9.41 17.86
CA GLY A 246 -5.84 10.43 18.83
C GLY A 246 -4.39 10.94 18.86
N GLN A 247 -3.51 10.44 17.98
CA GLN A 247 -2.13 10.90 17.89
C GLN A 247 -1.97 12.09 16.92
N PHE A 248 -2.88 12.22 15.98
CA PHE A 248 -2.83 13.23 14.93
C PHE A 248 -4.05 14.16 14.97
N GLY A 249 -4.00 15.23 14.22
CA GLY A 249 -5.14 16.11 14.01
C GLY A 249 -6.33 15.37 13.40
N MET A 250 -7.54 15.92 13.57
CA MET A 250 -8.78 15.30 13.08
C MET A 250 -8.69 14.91 11.60
N ASN A 251 -8.94 13.63 11.27
CA ASN A 251 -8.84 13.06 9.92
C ASN A 251 -7.46 13.17 9.25
N ALA A 252 -6.44 13.56 9.99
CA ALA A 252 -5.07 13.53 9.49
C ALA A 252 -4.49 12.12 9.67
N THR A 253 -3.76 11.65 8.66
CA THR A 253 -3.19 10.31 8.62
C THR A 253 -1.84 10.32 7.92
N ILE A 254 -0.97 9.39 8.28
CA ILE A 254 0.33 9.22 7.63
C ILE A 254 0.36 8.08 6.61
N ASP A 255 -0.69 7.24 6.58
CA ASP A 255 -0.77 6.14 5.63
C ASP A 255 -1.06 6.63 4.21
N GLY A 256 -0.63 5.85 3.24
CA GLY A 256 -0.82 6.15 1.83
C GLY A 256 0.39 5.84 0.96
N ILE A 257 0.30 6.30 -0.28
CA ILE A 257 1.34 6.11 -1.29
C ILE A 257 1.97 7.46 -1.59
N PHE A 258 3.30 7.53 -1.47
CA PHE A 258 4.09 8.73 -1.77
C PHE A 258 5.02 8.41 -2.93
N LEU A 259 4.98 9.23 -3.97
CA LEU A 259 5.86 9.10 -5.13
C LEU A 259 7.24 9.66 -4.82
N LYS A 260 8.30 8.98 -5.23
CA LYS A 260 9.67 9.50 -5.12
C LYS A 260 9.86 10.65 -6.08
N THR A 261 10.29 11.82 -5.57
CA THR A 261 10.48 13.04 -6.35
C THR A 261 11.95 13.41 -6.51
N GLU A 262 12.81 12.99 -5.57
CA GLU A 262 14.26 13.21 -5.58
C GLU A 262 15.03 11.97 -5.07
#